data_faeeddbafb645ee782525d82a5141aee
#
_entry.id   faeeddbafb645ee782525d82a5141aee
#
_cell.length_a   1.000
_cell.length_b   1.000
_cell.length_c   1.000
_cell.angle_alpha   90.00
_cell.angle_beta   90.00
_cell.angle_gamma   90.00
#
_symmetry.space_group_name_H-M   'P 1'
#
loop_
_entity.id
_entity.type
_entity.pdbx_description
1 polymer ?
#
loop_
_entity_poly.entity_id
_entity_poly.type
_entity_poly.pdbx_seq_one_letter_code
_entity_poly.pdbx_strand_id
1 'polypeptide(L)'
;EPYQPWFYEEIVQALNIDVMAEIAAKTHIPIATGERIFTKWGFKDILEKRAAVILQPDICYAGGITELRLIAGQAEAYYSPVAPHNPQGPCSLAASLQIAGCVPNFLAQERGDNEYAEILATPLPPVKNGYRPLPTDPGLGITIDEDKLMGMVGEPHSYSPQFDPDDGSVVDW
;
A
#
# COMPACT_ATOMS: atom_id res chain seq x y z
N GLU A 1 9.60 -21.45 1.08
CA GLU A 1 9.79 -21.72 2.52
C GLU A 1 11.26 -21.84 2.96
N PRO A 2 12.21 -22.39 2.18
CA PRO A 2 13.62 -22.47 2.61
C PRO A 2 14.27 -21.11 2.88
N TYR A 3 13.77 -20.05 2.27
CA TYR A 3 14.32 -18.68 2.45
C TYR A 3 13.68 -17.91 3.59
N GLN A 4 12.60 -18.39 4.20
CA GLN A 4 11.86 -17.76 5.30
C GLN A 4 11.62 -16.25 5.08
N PRO A 5 10.95 -15.84 3.97
CA PRO A 5 10.62 -14.45 3.75
C PRO A 5 9.72 -13.93 4.88
N TRP A 6 9.73 -12.62 5.10
CA TRP A 6 8.91 -11.99 6.13
C TRP A 6 7.40 -12.19 5.84
N PHE A 7 7.01 -12.05 4.58
CA PHE A 7 5.68 -12.41 4.06
C PHE A 7 5.78 -12.72 2.56
N TYR A 8 4.69 -13.19 1.98
CA TYR A 8 4.54 -13.41 0.56
C TYR A 8 3.32 -12.62 0.06
N GLU A 9 3.57 -11.67 -0.82
CA GLU A 9 2.60 -10.73 -1.32
C GLU A 9 1.97 -11.20 -2.62
N GLU A 10 0.65 -10.96 -2.78
CA GLU A 10 -0.12 -11.18 -4.01
C GLU A 10 0.14 -12.54 -4.68
N ILE A 11 0.05 -13.62 -3.89
CA ILE A 11 0.37 -14.99 -4.33
C ILE A 11 -0.49 -15.53 -5.46
N VAL A 12 -1.62 -14.89 -5.71
CA VAL A 12 -2.57 -15.12 -6.81
C VAL A 12 -3.23 -13.80 -7.15
N GLN A 13 -4.01 -13.76 -8.23
CA GLN A 13 -4.84 -12.60 -8.57
C GLN A 13 -5.66 -12.13 -7.36
N ALA A 14 -5.57 -10.85 -7.05
CA ALA A 14 -6.09 -10.25 -5.81
C ALA A 14 -7.59 -10.54 -5.56
N LEU A 15 -8.39 -10.64 -6.63
CA LEU A 15 -9.82 -10.95 -6.54
C LEU A 15 -10.11 -12.44 -6.38
N ASN A 16 -9.11 -13.32 -6.50
CA ASN A 16 -9.30 -14.75 -6.31
C ASN A 16 -9.06 -15.14 -4.83
N ILE A 17 -9.86 -14.54 -3.96
CA ILE A 17 -9.72 -14.65 -2.50
C ILE A 17 -9.85 -16.11 -2.01
N ASP A 18 -10.67 -16.93 -2.67
CA ASP A 18 -10.87 -18.32 -2.27
C ASP A 18 -9.60 -19.16 -2.47
N VAL A 19 -8.93 -19.02 -3.63
CA VAL A 19 -7.65 -19.70 -3.89
C VAL A 19 -6.54 -19.13 -2.99
N MET A 20 -6.53 -17.83 -2.74
CA MET A 20 -5.59 -17.21 -1.80
C MET A 20 -5.74 -17.83 -0.40
N ALA A 21 -6.98 -18.00 0.09
CA ALA A 21 -7.27 -18.64 1.38
C ALA A 21 -6.82 -20.11 1.41
N GLU A 22 -7.03 -20.86 0.32
CA GLU A 22 -6.54 -22.23 0.22
C GLU A 22 -5.01 -22.35 0.32
N ILE A 23 -4.29 -21.43 -0.30
CA ILE A 23 -2.82 -21.39 -0.23
C ILE A 23 -2.37 -20.94 1.16
N ALA A 24 -2.99 -19.90 1.71
CA ALA A 24 -2.70 -19.42 3.06
C ALA A 24 -2.83 -20.53 4.12
N ALA A 25 -3.82 -21.40 3.97
CA ALA A 25 -4.01 -22.55 4.87
C ALA A 25 -2.94 -23.66 4.73
N LYS A 26 -2.14 -23.64 3.64
CA LYS A 26 -1.14 -24.69 3.31
C LYS A 26 0.31 -24.23 3.52
N THR A 27 0.52 -22.97 3.87
CA THR A 27 1.85 -22.41 4.14
C THR A 27 1.93 -21.79 5.52
N HIS A 28 3.13 -21.75 6.10
CA HIS A 28 3.41 -21.00 7.32
C HIS A 28 4.04 -19.63 7.05
N ILE A 29 4.30 -19.29 5.78
CA ILE A 29 4.69 -17.95 5.39
C ILE A 29 3.47 -17.05 5.47
N PRO A 30 3.52 -15.91 6.19
CA PRO A 30 2.42 -14.97 6.23
C PRO A 30 2.07 -14.47 4.82
N ILE A 31 0.80 -14.48 4.45
CA ILE A 31 0.32 -13.93 3.18
C ILE A 31 -0.06 -12.48 3.40
N ALA A 32 0.33 -11.62 2.45
CA ALA A 32 -0.02 -10.21 2.39
C ALA A 32 -0.78 -9.92 1.10
N THR A 33 -1.77 -9.03 1.16
CA THR A 33 -2.52 -8.52 -0.01
C THR A 33 -3.24 -7.23 0.33
N GLY A 34 -3.64 -6.47 -0.69
CA GLY A 34 -4.50 -5.32 -0.45
C GLY A 34 -4.39 -4.17 -1.43
N GLU A 35 -3.34 -4.07 -2.22
CA GLU A 35 -3.12 -2.95 -3.14
C GLU A 35 -4.24 -2.76 -4.17
N ARG A 36 -4.90 -3.85 -4.57
CA ARG A 36 -6.01 -3.89 -5.53
C ARG A 36 -7.37 -4.10 -4.88
N ILE A 37 -7.44 -3.99 -3.56
CA ILE A 37 -8.68 -4.16 -2.81
C ILE A 37 -9.21 -2.80 -2.38
N PHE A 38 -10.48 -2.56 -2.67
CA PHE A 38 -11.11 -1.27 -2.42
C PHE A 38 -12.05 -1.36 -1.23
N THR A 39 -12.02 -0.33 -0.40
CA THR A 39 -12.88 -0.11 0.75
C THR A 39 -12.84 -1.24 1.80
N LYS A 40 -13.29 -0.95 2.99
CA LYS A 40 -13.44 -1.94 4.09
C LYS A 40 -14.29 -3.16 3.71
N TRP A 41 -15.16 -3.03 2.70
CA TRP A 41 -16.03 -4.13 2.27
C TRP A 41 -15.25 -5.22 1.55
N GLY A 42 -14.28 -4.86 0.70
CA GLY A 42 -13.37 -5.82 0.08
C GLY A 42 -12.44 -6.49 1.10
N PHE A 43 -11.89 -5.71 2.02
CA PHE A 43 -11.02 -6.24 3.09
C PHE A 43 -11.76 -7.15 4.06
N LYS A 44 -13.07 -6.97 4.25
CA LYS A 44 -13.90 -7.86 5.05
C LYS A 44 -13.81 -9.31 4.56
N ASP A 45 -13.95 -9.55 3.27
CA ASP A 45 -13.93 -10.90 2.70
C ASP A 45 -12.56 -11.58 2.90
N ILE A 46 -11.48 -10.83 2.76
CA ILE A 46 -10.12 -11.32 3.01
C ILE A 46 -9.96 -11.78 4.45
N LEU A 47 -10.43 -10.97 5.40
CA LEU A 47 -10.35 -11.27 6.83
C LEU A 47 -11.23 -12.46 7.23
N GLU A 48 -12.49 -12.49 6.78
CA GLU A 48 -13.43 -13.57 7.08
C GLU A 48 -12.95 -14.92 6.52
N LYS A 49 -12.38 -14.93 5.32
CA LYS A 49 -11.83 -16.13 4.69
C LYS A 49 -10.42 -16.47 5.15
N ARG A 50 -9.77 -15.59 5.92
CA ARG A 50 -8.36 -15.73 6.34
C ARG A 50 -7.40 -15.90 5.15
N ALA A 51 -7.68 -15.19 4.05
CA ALA A 51 -6.91 -15.27 2.82
C ALA A 51 -5.53 -14.61 2.96
N ALA A 52 -5.43 -13.59 3.81
CA ALA A 52 -4.17 -12.96 4.18
C ALA A 52 -4.19 -12.56 5.67
N VAL A 53 -3.02 -12.46 6.26
CA VAL A 53 -2.83 -12.00 7.64
C VAL A 53 -2.26 -10.59 7.70
N ILE A 54 -1.61 -10.11 6.64
CA ILE A 54 -1.11 -8.74 6.53
C ILE A 54 -1.92 -8.03 5.46
N LEU A 55 -2.50 -6.89 5.81
CA LEU A 55 -3.27 -6.10 4.86
C LEU A 55 -2.44 -4.93 4.34
N GLN A 56 -2.47 -4.72 3.02
CA GLN A 56 -1.70 -3.71 2.31
C GLN A 56 -2.61 -2.72 1.55
N PRO A 57 -3.53 -2.03 2.25
CA PRO A 57 -4.39 -1.06 1.58
C PRO A 57 -3.58 0.11 1.05
N ASP A 58 -3.81 0.49 -0.21
CA ASP A 58 -3.28 1.73 -0.79
C ASP A 58 -4.21 2.89 -0.45
N ILE A 59 -3.68 3.97 0.12
CA ILE A 59 -4.49 5.10 0.57
C ILE A 59 -5.18 5.84 -0.58
N CYS A 60 -4.60 5.80 -1.79
CA CYS A 60 -5.19 6.43 -2.98
C CYS A 60 -6.33 5.59 -3.56
N TYR A 61 -6.25 4.25 -3.41
CA TYR A 61 -7.22 3.31 -3.99
C TYR A 61 -8.27 2.85 -2.99
N ALA A 62 -7.87 2.60 -1.75
CA ALA A 62 -8.77 2.05 -0.74
C ALA A 62 -9.90 3.00 -0.30
N GLY A 63 -9.80 4.30 -0.60
CA GLY A 63 -10.83 5.29 -0.27
C GLY A 63 -10.35 6.44 0.64
N GLY A 64 -9.04 6.66 0.73
CA GLY A 64 -8.42 7.77 1.44
C GLY A 64 -8.22 7.50 2.94
N ILE A 65 -7.82 8.55 3.67
CA ILE A 65 -7.40 8.48 5.07
C ILE A 65 -8.47 7.85 5.97
N THR A 66 -9.71 8.28 5.82
CA THR A 66 -10.81 7.79 6.68
C THR A 66 -11.08 6.30 6.44
N GLU A 67 -11.13 5.88 5.18
CA GLU A 67 -11.39 4.49 4.86
C GLU A 67 -10.22 3.58 5.28
N LEU A 68 -8.98 4.01 5.06
CA LEU A 68 -7.81 3.24 5.50
C LEU A 68 -7.79 3.05 7.01
N ARG A 69 -8.17 4.07 7.78
CA ARG A 69 -8.31 3.96 9.23
C ARG A 69 -9.38 2.95 9.64
N LEU A 70 -10.51 2.91 8.91
CA LEU A 70 -11.57 1.93 9.16
C LEU A 70 -11.12 0.51 8.80
N ILE A 71 -10.39 0.34 7.69
CA ILE A 71 -9.77 -0.93 7.31
C ILE A 71 -8.80 -1.40 8.39
N ALA A 72 -7.92 -0.52 8.89
CA ALA A 72 -6.98 -0.85 9.95
C ALA A 72 -7.69 -1.26 11.25
N GLY A 73 -8.76 -0.56 11.65
CA GLY A 73 -9.55 -0.93 12.83
C GLY A 73 -10.30 -2.24 12.65
N GLN A 74 -10.77 -2.55 11.44
CA GLN A 74 -11.37 -3.84 11.11
C GLN A 74 -10.31 -4.95 11.19
N ALA A 75 -9.13 -4.74 10.63
CA ALA A 75 -8.01 -5.67 10.68
C ALA A 75 -7.54 -5.95 12.11
N GLU A 76 -7.50 -4.93 12.97
CA GLU A 76 -7.16 -5.06 14.38
C GLU A 76 -8.05 -6.08 15.10
N ALA A 77 -9.35 -6.07 14.82
CA ALA A 77 -10.31 -7.02 15.41
C ALA A 77 -10.04 -8.48 15.00
N TYR A 78 -9.29 -8.70 13.92
CA TYR A 78 -8.84 -10.02 13.44
C TYR A 78 -7.37 -10.30 13.77
N TYR A 79 -6.72 -9.45 14.57
CA TYR A 79 -5.28 -9.54 14.89
C TYR A 79 -4.36 -9.44 13.67
N SER A 80 -4.84 -8.77 12.61
CA SER A 80 -4.11 -8.58 11.35
C SER A 80 -3.41 -7.22 11.36
N PRO A 81 -2.09 -7.17 11.15
CA PRO A 81 -1.39 -5.91 10.97
C PRO A 81 -1.64 -5.30 9.60
N VAL A 82 -1.37 -4.00 9.49
CA VAL A 82 -1.42 -3.25 8.23
C VAL A 82 -0.02 -2.78 7.82
N ALA A 83 0.28 -2.96 6.53
CA ALA A 83 1.51 -2.49 5.89
C ALA A 83 1.11 -1.77 4.58
N PRO A 84 0.71 -0.48 4.63
CA PRO A 84 0.11 0.19 3.49
C PRO A 84 1.00 0.17 2.25
N HIS A 85 0.41 -0.24 1.11
CA HIS A 85 0.99 -0.12 -0.22
C HIS A 85 1.17 1.35 -0.61
N ASN A 86 2.32 1.72 -1.17
CA ASN A 86 2.60 3.09 -1.53
C ASN A 86 3.66 3.27 -2.64
N PRO A 87 3.38 2.97 -3.91
CA PRO A 87 4.20 3.33 -5.06
C PRO A 87 3.93 4.76 -5.54
N GLN A 88 2.91 5.45 -5.00
CA GLN A 88 2.28 6.65 -5.56
C GLN A 88 3.05 7.96 -5.33
N GLY A 89 4.16 7.94 -4.64
CA GLY A 89 4.97 9.13 -4.41
C GLY A 89 4.67 9.88 -3.10
N PRO A 90 5.15 11.13 -2.96
CA PRO A 90 5.30 11.77 -1.65
C PRO A 90 3.99 12.17 -0.97
N CYS A 91 2.96 12.52 -1.73
CA CYS A 91 1.66 12.92 -1.15
C CYS A 91 0.94 11.73 -0.54
N SER A 92 0.93 10.61 -1.26
CA SER A 92 0.39 9.33 -0.79
C SER A 92 1.15 8.86 0.45
N LEU A 93 2.48 8.91 0.41
CA LEU A 93 3.31 8.54 1.56
C LEU A 93 3.01 9.42 2.79
N ALA A 94 2.92 10.73 2.63
CA ALA A 94 2.61 11.65 3.73
C ALA A 94 1.25 11.33 4.36
N ALA A 95 0.24 11.00 3.55
CA ALA A 95 -1.08 10.58 4.03
C ALA A 95 -1.02 9.22 4.76
N SER A 96 -0.29 8.24 4.22
CA SER A 96 -0.12 6.92 4.83
C SER A 96 0.64 7.00 6.16
N LEU A 97 1.61 7.89 6.29
CA LEU A 97 2.34 8.12 7.55
C LEU A 97 1.43 8.65 8.67
N GLN A 98 0.37 9.42 8.35
CA GLN A 98 -0.61 9.84 9.36
C GLN A 98 -1.40 8.64 9.90
N ILE A 99 -1.72 7.68 9.04
CA ILE A 99 -2.33 6.40 9.46
C ILE A 99 -1.36 5.59 10.31
N ALA A 100 -0.11 5.45 9.86
CA ALA A 100 0.92 4.73 10.61
C ALA A 100 1.08 5.26 12.05
N GLY A 101 0.91 6.58 12.25
CA GLY A 101 1.00 7.21 13.55
C GLY A 101 -0.24 7.06 14.45
N CYS A 102 -1.38 6.60 13.92
CA CYS A 102 -2.63 6.58 14.68
C CYS A 102 -3.29 5.20 14.83
N VAL A 103 -2.75 4.15 14.20
CA VAL A 103 -3.28 2.78 14.31
C VAL A 103 -2.34 1.87 15.11
N PRO A 104 -2.88 1.04 16.01
CA PRO A 104 -2.03 0.22 16.88
C PRO A 104 -1.43 -1.00 16.19
N ASN A 105 -2.01 -1.43 15.07
CA ASN A 105 -1.63 -2.62 14.32
C ASN A 105 -0.78 -2.31 13.07
N PHE A 106 -0.09 -1.18 13.05
CA PHE A 106 0.86 -0.83 11.99
C PHE A 106 2.08 -1.75 12.01
N LEU A 107 2.46 -2.29 10.86
CA LEU A 107 3.63 -3.18 10.70
C LEU A 107 4.82 -2.46 10.06
N ALA A 108 4.62 -1.95 8.87
CA ALA A 108 5.64 -1.29 8.07
C ALA A 108 4.98 -0.40 7.01
N GLN A 109 5.75 0.53 6.44
CA GLN A 109 5.32 1.38 5.35
C GLN A 109 6.15 1.11 4.11
N GLU A 110 5.51 0.78 3.02
CA GLU A 110 6.14 0.77 1.71
C GLU A 110 6.55 2.18 1.29
N ARG A 111 7.65 2.28 0.56
CA ARG A 111 8.27 3.54 0.25
C ARG A 111 8.33 3.80 -1.25
N GLY A 112 7.48 4.69 -1.73
CA GLY A 112 7.47 5.24 -3.10
C GLY A 112 7.82 6.73 -3.17
N ASP A 113 8.60 7.27 -2.22
CA ASP A 113 8.84 8.71 -2.07
C ASP A 113 9.96 9.28 -2.94
N ASN A 114 10.60 8.48 -3.77
CA ASN A 114 11.63 8.96 -4.68
C ASN A 114 11.05 9.54 -5.98
N GLU A 115 9.90 9.03 -6.41
CA GLU A 115 9.18 9.60 -7.53
C GLU A 115 8.51 10.92 -7.14
N TYR A 116 8.66 11.93 -7.97
CA TYR A 116 8.05 13.25 -7.78
C TYR A 116 8.42 13.95 -6.45
N ALA A 117 9.50 13.55 -5.78
CA ALA A 117 9.91 14.18 -4.52
C ALA A 117 10.24 15.68 -4.69
N GLU A 118 10.60 16.09 -5.89
CA GLU A 118 10.88 17.49 -6.27
C GLU A 118 9.67 18.42 -6.17
N ILE A 119 8.43 17.91 -6.19
CA ILE A 119 7.25 18.75 -6.00
C ILE A 119 7.08 19.22 -4.54
N LEU A 120 7.86 18.69 -3.61
CA LEU A 120 7.81 19.12 -2.23
C LEU A 120 8.67 20.36 -2.00
N ALA A 121 8.06 21.43 -1.50
CA ALA A 121 8.79 22.60 -1.00
C ALA A 121 9.58 22.27 0.27
N THR A 122 9.00 21.39 1.13
CA THR A 122 9.69 20.86 2.30
C THR A 122 9.79 19.34 2.17
N PRO A 123 11.01 18.77 2.09
CA PRO A 123 11.19 17.33 2.00
C PRO A 123 10.61 16.58 3.22
N LEU A 124 10.10 15.38 2.99
CA LEU A 124 9.78 14.47 4.09
C LEU A 124 11.03 14.15 4.91
N PRO A 125 10.93 13.96 6.22
CA PRO A 125 12.07 13.56 7.05
C PRO A 125 12.77 12.33 6.47
N PRO A 126 14.10 12.30 6.43
CA PRO A 126 14.84 11.17 5.85
C PRO A 126 14.70 9.89 6.68
N VAL A 127 14.76 8.75 6.00
CA VAL A 127 14.84 7.45 6.67
C VAL A 127 16.23 7.31 7.30
N LYS A 128 16.26 6.92 8.58
CA LYS A 128 17.48 6.60 9.33
C LYS A 128 17.31 5.27 10.03
N ASN A 129 18.23 4.35 9.81
CA ASN A 129 18.21 3.01 10.41
C ASN A 129 16.88 2.26 10.20
N GLY A 130 16.26 2.40 9.05
CA GLY A 130 14.97 1.78 8.74
C GLY A 130 13.74 2.52 9.28
N TYR A 131 13.90 3.66 9.94
CA TYR A 131 12.81 4.45 10.52
C TYR A 131 12.73 5.85 9.92
N ARG A 132 11.52 6.36 9.78
CA ARG A 132 11.23 7.74 9.40
C ARG A 132 10.46 8.43 10.53
N PRO A 133 10.87 9.60 11.00
CA PRO A 133 10.06 10.40 11.89
C PRO A 133 8.72 10.78 11.23
N LEU A 134 7.64 10.74 11.99
CA LEU A 134 6.34 11.21 11.49
C LEU A 134 6.39 12.72 11.26
N PRO A 135 5.77 13.23 10.18
CA PRO A 135 5.57 14.67 10.00
C PRO A 135 4.72 15.24 11.15
N THR A 136 5.11 16.41 11.66
CA THR A 136 4.44 17.06 12.80
C THR A 136 3.75 18.36 12.42
N ASP A 137 3.97 18.88 11.23
CA ASP A 137 3.34 20.09 10.75
C ASP A 137 1.83 19.86 10.44
N PRO A 138 1.01 20.91 10.44
CA PRO A 138 -0.42 20.79 10.17
C PRO A 138 -0.75 20.09 8.84
N GLY A 139 -1.90 19.43 8.77
CA GLY A 139 -2.34 18.67 7.60
C GLY A 139 -1.54 17.37 7.42
N LEU A 140 -1.01 17.14 6.24
CA LEU A 140 -0.15 15.98 5.94
C LEU A 140 1.31 16.18 6.39
N GLY A 141 1.64 17.38 6.89
CA GLY A 141 3.00 17.73 7.27
C GLY A 141 3.95 17.93 6.07
N ILE A 142 3.41 18.21 4.90
CA ILE A 142 4.14 18.55 3.67
C ILE A 142 3.60 19.84 3.07
N THR A 143 4.43 20.50 2.27
CA THR A 143 4.03 21.66 1.45
C THR A 143 4.41 21.38 0.00
N ILE A 144 3.48 21.61 -0.91
CA ILE A 144 3.69 21.44 -2.35
C ILE A 144 4.30 22.73 -2.92
N ASP A 145 5.28 22.57 -3.79
CA ASP A 145 5.80 23.61 -4.68
C ASP A 145 4.91 23.66 -5.93
N GLU A 146 3.94 24.58 -5.90
CA GLU A 146 2.93 24.68 -6.95
C GLU A 146 3.54 25.04 -8.31
N ASP A 147 4.62 25.83 -8.36
CA ASP A 147 5.27 26.19 -9.62
C ASP A 147 5.91 24.94 -10.26
N LYS A 148 6.58 24.11 -9.48
CA LYS A 148 7.14 22.86 -9.97
C LYS A 148 6.06 21.89 -10.42
N LEU A 149 5.00 21.73 -9.62
CA LEU A 149 3.86 20.88 -9.98
C LEU A 149 3.24 21.33 -11.29
N MET A 150 3.00 22.64 -11.46
CA MET A 150 2.43 23.18 -12.69
C MET A 150 3.34 23.00 -13.90
N GLY A 151 4.66 23.00 -13.68
CA GLY A 151 5.64 22.69 -14.74
C GLY A 151 5.56 21.26 -15.27
N MET A 152 4.98 20.35 -14.50
CA MET A 152 4.80 18.92 -14.88
C MET A 152 3.41 18.62 -15.47
N VAL A 153 2.49 19.59 -15.43
CA VAL A 153 1.13 19.41 -15.97
C VAL A 153 1.17 19.27 -17.49
N GLY A 154 0.50 18.25 -17.99
CA GLY A 154 0.39 18.00 -19.42
C GLY A 154 1.52 17.15 -20.02
N GLU A 155 2.45 16.68 -19.22
CA GLU A 155 3.39 15.64 -19.66
C GLU A 155 2.59 14.34 -19.95
N PRO A 156 2.68 13.82 -21.20
CA PRO A 156 1.90 12.64 -21.55
C PRO A 156 2.44 11.41 -20.78
N HIS A 157 1.60 10.81 -19.95
CA HIS A 157 1.88 9.52 -19.39
C HIS A 157 1.31 8.43 -20.30
N SER A 158 2.18 7.65 -20.94
CA SER A 158 1.77 6.53 -21.76
C SER A 158 1.78 5.24 -20.92
N TYR A 159 0.61 4.67 -20.69
CA TYR A 159 0.50 3.31 -20.21
C TYR A 159 0.66 2.33 -21.39
N SER A 160 1.66 1.48 -21.30
CA SER A 160 1.83 0.38 -22.24
C SER A 160 1.50 -0.93 -21.53
N PRO A 161 0.39 -1.60 -21.88
CA PRO A 161 0.08 -2.88 -21.30
C PRO A 161 1.23 -3.87 -21.60
N GLN A 162 1.59 -4.66 -20.62
CA GLN A 162 2.56 -5.73 -20.81
C GLN A 162 1.84 -6.96 -21.37
N PHE A 163 2.51 -7.63 -22.28
CA PHE A 163 2.01 -8.86 -22.89
C PHE A 163 2.96 -10.01 -22.58
N ASP A 164 2.39 -11.17 -22.33
CA ASP A 164 3.16 -12.39 -22.22
C ASP A 164 3.89 -12.67 -23.53
N PRO A 165 5.21 -12.91 -23.51
CA PRO A 165 5.99 -13.12 -24.73
C PRO A 165 5.67 -14.44 -25.45
N ASP A 166 5.08 -15.42 -24.76
CA ASP A 166 4.82 -16.75 -25.32
C ASP A 166 3.45 -16.82 -25.99
N ASP A 167 2.41 -16.21 -25.42
CA ASP A 167 1.04 -16.31 -25.93
C ASP A 167 0.35 -14.98 -26.27
N GLY A 168 0.99 -13.85 -25.92
CA GLY A 168 0.46 -12.52 -26.22
C GLY A 168 -0.71 -12.11 -25.32
N SER A 169 -1.01 -12.83 -24.26
CA SER A 169 -2.03 -12.44 -23.29
C SER A 169 -1.59 -11.18 -22.50
N VAL A 170 -2.57 -10.41 -22.03
CA VAL A 170 -2.28 -9.24 -21.17
C VAL A 170 -1.79 -9.75 -19.82
N VAL A 171 -0.59 -9.32 -19.44
CA VAL A 171 -0.04 -9.57 -18.11
C VAL A 171 -0.56 -8.48 -17.17
N ASP A 172 -1.14 -8.87 -16.06
CA ASP A 172 -1.87 -8.00 -15.14
C ASP A 172 -0.99 -7.41 -14.02
N TRP A 173 0.26 -7.22 -14.29
CA TRP A 173 1.20 -6.59 -13.34
C TRP A 173 2.05 -5.52 -13.99
#